data_08749ef368da84a4ca8fe447b08dfa98
#
_entry.id   08749ef368da84a4ca8fe447b08dfa98
#
_cell.length_a   1.000
_cell.length_b   1.000
_cell.length_c   1.000
_cell.angle_alpha   90.00
_cell.angle_beta   90.00
_cell.angle_gamma   90.00
#
_symmetry.space_group_name_H-M   'P 1'
#
loop_
_entity.id
_entity.type
_entity.pdbx_description
1 polymer ?
#
loop_
_entity_poly.entity_id
_entity_poly.type
_entity_poly.pdbx_seq_one_letter_code
_entity_poly.pdbx_strand_id
1 'polypeptide(L)'
;MWIFEELKRRNVLRVAAAYIVTSWLVVQVVETLFPVYGLSDEAIRLAVNILAIGLLPVLVLSWVFEWTPEGLKRDAEVDHGKTVSLDAAKRLDRIILVVLALALGYFAFDKFVLDPQRQAEQAVQQQADVEQARREGVSEGLQSRGEASIAVLAFEDMSPGDDQEYISEGIAEDILNLLQRLPELDVRSRTSAFRFKDSDLSVPEIAEDLSVDHVLEGSVRMLGDRIRITAQLIDARTDSHLWSENFDREVTDVFDILDEISLATAEQIGIELLSEPPRAERIDADAYFLFLRGNHLVFYIDHAGAADYFEQALAIEPDYVDALLGVSRAYWEMAKTDDHVPGSENHDYMQKHIDAWSRVRALDPDHPVLLAGDGWEALNRGEYKIAARLLDNAMSGNSKSFDVVEVAIIFSMAIRRPALAVRLGEEAVKRDPYFAACNYRLSLALYRAGRYAESESAMLRFWELAPGINSGILNLAKTLMMQGKYEEALRQFKVWEDFKQPDPWWGPLMIQALKGEDVSRQLEELESSDASRIPLAEVAAVSGDIDAAFRLLSQAASADTTRISFGSRHVNSNFFQNLHGDPRWAEIEERAGLAAHQLAEIQFNPRLPLEGLR
;
A
#
# COMPACT_ATOMS: atom_id res chain seq x y z
N MET A 1 29.08 51.65 -12.09
CA MET A 1 28.20 52.80 -12.37
C MET A 1 28.35 53.26 -13.83
N TRP A 2 29.55 53.47 -14.37
CA TRP A 2 29.82 53.89 -15.75
C TRP A 2 29.29 52.94 -16.85
N ILE A 3 29.41 51.62 -16.70
CA ILE A 3 28.93 50.63 -17.68
C ILE A 3 27.39 50.64 -17.79
N PHE A 4 26.69 50.83 -16.70
CA PHE A 4 25.22 50.86 -16.67
C PHE A 4 24.65 52.13 -17.35
N GLU A 5 25.31 53.27 -17.19
CA GLU A 5 24.98 54.53 -17.87
C GLU A 5 25.21 54.39 -19.38
N GLU A 6 26.28 53.71 -19.79
CA GLU A 6 26.62 53.50 -21.20
C GLU A 6 25.64 52.52 -21.88
N LEU A 7 25.25 51.42 -21.19
CA LEU A 7 24.22 50.46 -21.64
C LEU A 7 22.86 51.15 -21.85
N LYS A 8 22.50 52.08 -20.95
CA LYS A 8 21.28 52.86 -21.03
C LYS A 8 21.31 53.86 -22.18
N ARG A 9 22.45 54.51 -22.41
CA ARG A 9 22.68 55.49 -23.48
C ARG A 9 22.53 54.81 -24.86
N ARG A 10 23.04 53.59 -25.02
CA ARG A 10 23.05 52.84 -26.30
C ARG A 10 21.80 52.00 -26.53
N ASN A 11 20.72 52.21 -25.77
CA ASN A 11 19.46 51.45 -25.88
C ASN A 11 19.59 49.93 -25.70
N VAL A 12 20.74 49.39 -25.29
CA VAL A 12 20.99 47.94 -25.15
C VAL A 12 20.01 47.30 -24.19
N LEU A 13 19.67 47.95 -23.07
CA LEU A 13 18.70 47.46 -22.10
C LEU A 13 17.28 47.33 -22.68
N ARG A 14 16.88 48.23 -23.58
CA ARG A 14 15.57 48.17 -24.25
C ARG A 14 15.51 47.03 -25.25
N VAL A 15 16.58 46.82 -26.02
CA VAL A 15 16.67 45.69 -26.97
C VAL A 15 16.73 44.38 -26.24
N ALA A 16 17.47 44.27 -25.13
CA ALA A 16 17.50 43.10 -24.28
C ALA A 16 16.10 42.77 -23.71
N ALA A 17 15.39 43.77 -23.18
CA ALA A 17 14.04 43.58 -22.66
C ALA A 17 13.05 43.12 -23.76
N ALA A 18 13.09 43.73 -24.92
CA ALA A 18 12.28 43.34 -26.07
C ALA A 18 12.59 41.92 -26.53
N TYR A 19 13.86 41.52 -26.58
CA TYR A 19 14.28 40.16 -26.94
C TYR A 19 13.79 39.15 -25.94
N ILE A 20 13.95 39.38 -24.63
CA ILE A 20 13.51 38.47 -23.56
C ILE A 20 12.00 38.28 -23.64
N VAL A 21 11.21 39.36 -23.80
CA VAL A 21 9.74 39.25 -23.89
C VAL A 21 9.32 38.46 -25.15
N THR A 22 9.96 38.75 -26.30
CA THR A 22 9.66 38.02 -27.54
C THR A 22 10.06 36.57 -27.46
N SER A 23 11.24 36.26 -26.92
CA SER A 23 11.70 34.88 -26.70
C SER A 23 10.79 34.14 -25.77
N TRP A 24 10.33 34.75 -24.67
CA TRP A 24 9.36 34.16 -23.77
C TRP A 24 8.03 33.82 -24.47
N LEU A 25 7.52 34.74 -25.30
CA LEU A 25 6.31 34.52 -26.08
C LEU A 25 6.47 33.35 -27.08
N VAL A 26 7.64 33.25 -27.73
CA VAL A 26 7.96 32.13 -28.62
C VAL A 26 8.02 30.83 -27.86
N VAL A 27 8.61 30.76 -26.67
CA VAL A 27 8.65 29.57 -25.83
C VAL A 27 7.22 29.13 -25.47
N GLN A 28 6.34 30.05 -25.07
CA GLN A 28 4.94 29.73 -24.76
C GLN A 28 4.19 29.12 -25.95
N VAL A 29 4.41 29.69 -27.15
CA VAL A 29 3.83 29.14 -28.39
C VAL A 29 4.38 27.74 -28.70
N VAL A 30 5.70 27.55 -28.53
CA VAL A 30 6.36 26.25 -28.74
C VAL A 30 5.86 25.20 -27.77
N GLU A 31 5.78 25.52 -26.47
CA GLU A 31 5.25 24.63 -25.43
C GLU A 31 3.78 24.23 -25.69
N THR A 32 2.99 25.12 -26.29
CA THR A 32 1.58 24.84 -26.60
C THR A 32 1.42 24.05 -27.90
N LEU A 33 2.19 24.35 -28.95
CA LEU A 33 2.01 23.76 -30.28
C LEU A 33 2.78 22.45 -30.49
N PHE A 34 4.00 22.31 -29.93
CA PHE A 34 4.84 21.15 -30.20
C PHE A 34 4.20 19.83 -29.77
N PRO A 35 3.52 19.71 -28.61
CA PRO A 35 2.77 18.51 -28.24
C PRO A 35 1.64 18.18 -29.22
N VAL A 36 0.95 19.21 -29.76
CA VAL A 36 -0.14 19.04 -30.73
C VAL A 36 0.38 18.42 -32.04
N TYR A 37 1.62 18.73 -32.44
CA TYR A 37 2.28 18.17 -33.63
C TYR A 37 3.12 16.92 -33.35
N GLY A 38 3.06 16.36 -32.13
CA GLY A 38 3.80 15.14 -31.77
C GLY A 38 5.32 15.32 -31.66
N LEU A 39 5.80 16.55 -31.46
CA LEU A 39 7.23 16.84 -31.30
C LEU A 39 7.64 16.58 -29.85
N SER A 40 8.83 15.98 -29.68
CA SER A 40 9.35 15.58 -28.36
C SER A 40 9.76 16.77 -27.48
N ASP A 41 9.82 16.57 -26.16
CA ASP A 41 10.34 17.53 -25.17
C ASP A 41 11.78 17.99 -25.49
N GLU A 42 12.56 17.18 -26.20
CA GLU A 42 13.90 17.53 -26.65
C GLU A 42 13.87 18.67 -27.67
N ALA A 43 12.85 18.72 -28.53
CA ALA A 43 12.68 19.80 -29.49
C ALA A 43 12.32 21.13 -28.80
N ILE A 44 11.53 21.07 -27.71
CA ILE A 44 11.22 22.26 -26.87
C ILE A 44 12.50 22.75 -26.19
N ARG A 45 13.29 21.85 -25.57
CA ARG A 45 14.58 22.21 -24.94
C ARG A 45 15.57 22.80 -25.95
N LEU A 46 15.61 22.27 -27.16
CA LEU A 46 16.45 22.81 -28.24
C LEU A 46 16.04 24.24 -28.61
N ALA A 47 14.74 24.53 -28.77
CA ALA A 47 14.23 25.85 -29.06
C ALA A 47 14.59 26.86 -27.96
N VAL A 48 14.41 26.48 -26.69
CA VAL A 48 14.78 27.32 -25.53
C VAL A 48 16.29 27.64 -25.54
N ASN A 49 17.14 26.64 -25.80
CA ASN A 49 18.58 26.81 -25.83
C ASN A 49 19.02 27.73 -26.99
N ILE A 50 18.40 27.61 -28.17
CA ILE A 50 18.68 28.50 -29.32
C ILE A 50 18.33 29.94 -28.98
N LEU A 51 17.19 30.19 -28.36
CA LEU A 51 16.76 31.52 -27.92
C LEU A 51 17.70 32.09 -26.84
N ALA A 52 18.10 31.25 -25.86
CA ALA A 52 19.05 31.70 -24.83
C ALA A 52 20.43 32.08 -25.40
N ILE A 53 20.97 31.25 -26.31
CA ILE A 53 22.24 31.52 -26.99
C ILE A 53 22.12 32.77 -27.91
N GLY A 54 20.97 32.93 -28.57
CA GLY A 54 20.68 34.04 -29.46
C GLY A 54 20.68 35.43 -28.78
N LEU A 55 20.52 35.51 -27.47
CA LEU A 55 20.59 36.75 -26.70
C LEU A 55 21.97 37.42 -26.83
N LEU A 56 23.06 36.64 -26.77
CA LEU A 56 24.43 37.19 -26.84
C LEU A 56 24.73 37.94 -28.14
N PRO A 57 24.50 37.38 -29.34
CA PRO A 57 24.64 38.09 -30.59
C PRO A 57 23.79 39.37 -30.67
N VAL A 58 22.56 39.32 -30.19
CA VAL A 58 21.64 40.46 -30.20
C VAL A 58 22.16 41.58 -29.32
N LEU A 59 22.69 41.29 -28.15
CA LEU A 59 23.33 42.30 -27.27
C LEU A 59 24.57 42.91 -27.90
N VAL A 60 25.42 42.09 -28.54
CA VAL A 60 26.62 42.56 -29.23
C VAL A 60 26.24 43.46 -30.42
N LEU A 61 25.27 43.06 -31.24
CA LEU A 61 24.78 43.85 -32.35
C LEU A 61 24.16 45.18 -31.89
N SER A 62 23.37 45.14 -30.81
CA SER A 62 22.78 46.35 -30.19
C SER A 62 23.83 47.28 -29.58
N TRP A 63 25.00 46.75 -29.19
CA TRP A 63 26.12 47.54 -28.73
C TRP A 63 26.89 48.24 -29.87
N VAL A 64 27.01 47.58 -31.05
CA VAL A 64 27.83 48.04 -32.20
C VAL A 64 27.03 48.93 -33.16
N PHE A 65 25.73 48.67 -33.31
CA PHE A 65 24.85 49.33 -34.28
C PHE A 65 23.68 50.03 -33.61
N GLU A 66 23.36 51.25 -34.09
CA GLU A 66 22.18 51.98 -33.66
C GLU A 66 21.18 52.11 -34.82
N TRP A 67 19.88 51.86 -34.48
CA TRP A 67 18.80 51.94 -35.46
C TRP A 67 18.35 53.37 -35.64
N THR A 68 18.67 53.98 -36.80
CA THR A 68 18.24 55.29 -37.15
C THR A 68 17.12 55.29 -38.20
N PRO A 69 16.35 56.35 -38.39
CA PRO A 69 15.33 56.45 -39.45
C PRO A 69 15.84 56.20 -40.88
N GLU A 70 17.12 56.27 -41.10
CA GLU A 70 17.81 56.00 -42.36
C GLU A 70 18.43 54.62 -42.46
N GLY A 71 18.20 53.71 -41.44
CA GLY A 71 18.71 52.35 -41.40
C GLY A 71 19.72 52.07 -40.27
N LEU A 72 20.31 50.88 -40.27
CA LEU A 72 21.35 50.45 -39.32
C LEU A 72 22.67 51.17 -39.66
N LYS A 73 23.17 52.06 -38.75
CA LYS A 73 24.47 52.73 -38.84
C LYS A 73 25.36 52.31 -37.65
N ARG A 74 26.68 52.31 -37.84
CA ARG A 74 27.66 52.17 -36.76
C ARG A 74 27.61 53.34 -35.82
N ASP A 75 27.69 53.12 -34.53
CA ASP A 75 27.67 54.18 -33.48
C ASP A 75 28.69 55.32 -33.73
N ALA A 76 29.81 54.97 -34.35
CA ALA A 76 30.86 55.99 -34.74
C ALA A 76 30.46 56.94 -35.89
N GLU A 77 29.37 56.68 -36.61
CA GLU A 77 28.91 57.45 -37.79
C GLU A 77 27.61 58.23 -37.50
N VAL A 78 27.09 58.15 -36.26
CA VAL A 78 25.84 58.81 -35.88
C VAL A 78 26.15 60.21 -35.33
N ASP A 79 25.65 61.23 -36.01
CA ASP A 79 25.77 62.66 -35.58
C ASP A 79 24.79 62.92 -34.42
N HIS A 80 25.29 62.94 -33.19
CA HIS A 80 24.53 63.09 -31.93
C HIS A 80 23.88 64.51 -31.76
N GLY A 81 23.93 65.34 -32.78
CA GLY A 81 23.35 66.68 -32.74
C GLY A 81 21.87 66.76 -33.13
N LYS A 82 21.24 65.70 -33.65
CA LYS A 82 19.82 65.69 -34.00
C LYS A 82 19.04 64.84 -33.06
N THR A 83 18.32 65.49 -32.16
CA THR A 83 17.39 64.83 -31.19
C THR A 83 16.40 63.96 -31.93
N VAL A 84 16.53 62.64 -31.76
CA VAL A 84 15.46 61.69 -32.07
C VAL A 84 14.22 62.13 -31.29
N SER A 85 13.11 62.37 -32.00
CA SER A 85 11.90 62.90 -31.39
C SER A 85 11.49 62.06 -30.18
N LEU A 86 11.39 62.70 -29.00
CA LEU A 86 10.94 62.11 -27.72
C LEU A 86 9.62 61.31 -27.85
N ASP A 87 8.85 61.59 -28.90
CA ASP A 87 7.57 60.92 -29.19
C ASP A 87 7.70 59.49 -29.76
N ALA A 88 8.75 59.18 -30.55
CA ALA A 88 8.98 57.86 -31.08
C ALA A 88 9.44 56.88 -29.96
N ALA A 89 10.32 57.35 -29.06
CA ALA A 89 10.77 56.58 -27.90
C ALA A 89 9.61 56.30 -26.92
N LYS A 90 8.74 57.28 -26.67
CA LYS A 90 7.55 57.10 -25.82
C LYS A 90 6.49 56.17 -26.44
N ARG A 91 6.39 56.11 -27.76
CA ARG A 91 5.48 55.17 -28.45
C ARG A 91 5.98 53.73 -28.31
N LEU A 92 7.30 53.51 -28.46
CA LEU A 92 7.89 52.17 -28.33
C LEU A 92 7.78 51.66 -26.87
N ASP A 93 8.09 52.50 -25.88
CA ASP A 93 7.93 52.16 -24.46
C ASP A 93 6.47 51.81 -24.12
N ARG A 94 5.49 52.51 -24.70
CA ARG A 94 4.07 52.23 -24.50
C ARG A 94 3.64 50.88 -25.14
N ILE A 95 4.16 50.56 -26.32
CA ILE A 95 3.90 49.28 -27.00
C ILE A 95 4.49 48.15 -26.19
N ILE A 96 5.73 48.27 -25.69
CA ILE A 96 6.38 47.26 -24.85
C ILE A 96 5.57 47.05 -23.55
N LEU A 97 5.11 48.12 -22.89
CA LEU A 97 4.27 48.03 -21.69
C LEU A 97 2.92 47.33 -21.94
N VAL A 98 2.27 47.61 -23.07
CA VAL A 98 1.00 46.98 -23.45
C VAL A 98 1.20 45.48 -23.73
N VAL A 99 2.26 45.11 -24.47
CA VAL A 99 2.59 43.71 -24.75
C VAL A 99 2.93 42.97 -23.45
N LEU A 100 3.68 43.58 -22.55
CA LEU A 100 4.01 42.99 -21.25
C LEU A 100 2.76 42.81 -20.38
N ALA A 101 1.85 43.78 -20.37
CA ALA A 101 0.59 43.70 -19.62
C ALA A 101 -0.34 42.57 -20.17
N LEU A 102 -0.41 42.45 -21.51
CA LEU A 102 -1.16 41.37 -22.14
C LEU A 102 -0.54 40.01 -21.88
N ALA A 103 0.79 39.88 -21.92
CA ALA A 103 1.51 38.66 -21.61
C ALA A 103 1.33 38.24 -20.16
N LEU A 104 1.42 39.15 -19.20
CA LEU A 104 1.15 38.92 -17.79
C LEU A 104 -0.31 38.55 -17.53
N GLY A 105 -1.26 39.20 -18.21
CA GLY A 105 -2.68 38.89 -18.14
C GLY A 105 -2.97 37.49 -18.66
N TYR A 106 -2.37 37.10 -19.79
CA TYR A 106 -2.47 35.76 -20.33
C TYR A 106 -1.86 34.72 -19.40
N PHE A 107 -0.67 34.98 -18.87
CA PHE A 107 -0.01 34.08 -17.91
C PHE A 107 -0.85 33.84 -16.63
N ALA A 108 -1.42 34.94 -16.10
CA ALA A 108 -2.29 34.85 -14.94
C ALA A 108 -3.56 34.02 -15.27
N PHE A 109 -4.16 34.24 -16.43
CA PHE A 109 -5.32 33.50 -16.90
C PHE A 109 -5.01 32.02 -17.13
N ASP A 110 -3.89 31.69 -17.78
CA ASP A 110 -3.44 30.31 -17.99
C ASP A 110 -3.17 29.61 -16.65
N LYS A 111 -2.39 30.25 -15.75
CA LYS A 111 -1.97 29.63 -14.48
C LYS A 111 -3.10 29.46 -13.47
N PHE A 112 -4.05 30.40 -13.41
CA PHE A 112 -5.08 30.41 -12.37
C PHE A 112 -6.45 29.90 -12.85
N VAL A 113 -6.68 29.80 -14.16
CA VAL A 113 -7.95 29.39 -14.73
C VAL A 113 -7.82 28.13 -15.58
N LEU A 114 -6.88 28.09 -16.52
CA LEU A 114 -6.76 26.95 -17.44
C LEU A 114 -5.98 25.76 -16.86
N ASP A 115 -4.88 26.02 -16.13
CA ASP A 115 -4.05 24.96 -15.52
C ASP A 115 -4.85 24.10 -14.52
N PRO A 116 -5.63 24.66 -13.57
CA PRO A 116 -6.45 23.87 -12.67
C PRO A 116 -7.54 23.06 -13.38
N GLN A 117 -8.14 23.62 -14.46
CA GLN A 117 -9.14 22.89 -15.26
C GLN A 117 -8.52 21.72 -16.00
N ARG A 118 -7.35 21.91 -16.63
CA ARG A 118 -6.62 20.84 -17.32
C ARG A 118 -6.16 19.75 -16.37
N GLN A 119 -5.69 20.12 -15.16
CA GLN A 119 -5.31 19.15 -14.14
C GLN A 119 -6.50 18.34 -13.62
N ALA A 120 -7.66 18.99 -13.45
CA ALA A 120 -8.88 18.30 -13.06
C ALA A 120 -9.39 17.34 -14.18
N GLU A 121 -9.36 17.78 -15.43
CA GLU A 121 -9.71 16.93 -16.57
C GLU A 121 -8.75 15.76 -16.75
N GLN A 122 -7.43 16.00 -16.58
CA GLN A 122 -6.42 14.95 -16.65
C GLN A 122 -6.55 13.94 -15.50
N ALA A 123 -6.88 14.40 -14.28
CA ALA A 123 -7.14 13.52 -13.15
C ALA A 123 -8.37 12.62 -13.38
N VAL A 124 -9.46 13.19 -13.93
CA VAL A 124 -10.66 12.44 -14.29
C VAL A 124 -10.37 11.44 -15.42
N GLN A 125 -9.61 11.86 -16.44
CA GLN A 125 -9.23 10.98 -17.53
C GLN A 125 -8.31 9.85 -17.07
N GLN A 126 -7.34 10.17 -16.20
CA GLN A 126 -6.42 9.18 -15.63
C GLN A 126 -7.14 8.17 -14.72
N GLN A 127 -8.16 8.63 -13.97
CA GLN A 127 -9.04 7.73 -13.23
C GLN A 127 -9.88 6.84 -14.17
N ALA A 128 -10.43 7.40 -15.25
CA ALA A 128 -11.18 6.64 -16.24
C ALA A 128 -10.29 5.61 -16.96
N ASP A 129 -9.06 5.97 -17.33
CA ASP A 129 -8.09 5.07 -17.97
C ASP A 129 -7.64 3.94 -17.04
N VAL A 130 -7.42 4.24 -15.74
CA VAL A 130 -7.13 3.23 -14.72
C VAL A 130 -8.30 2.29 -14.51
N GLU A 131 -9.52 2.83 -14.45
CA GLU A 131 -10.74 2.03 -14.32
C GLU A 131 -10.99 1.17 -15.55
N GLN A 132 -10.74 1.70 -16.75
CA GLN A 132 -10.84 0.94 -17.99
C GLN A 132 -9.77 -0.16 -18.08
N ALA A 133 -8.51 0.12 -17.74
CA ALA A 133 -7.45 -0.87 -17.68
C ALA A 133 -7.74 -1.95 -16.61
N ARG A 134 -8.36 -1.56 -15.48
CA ARG A 134 -8.86 -2.49 -14.47
C ARG A 134 -9.96 -3.40 -15.04
N ARG A 135 -10.94 -2.85 -15.76
CA ARG A 135 -12.03 -3.60 -16.39
C ARG A 135 -11.53 -4.54 -17.48
N GLU A 136 -10.58 -4.08 -18.30
CA GLU A 136 -9.96 -4.90 -19.34
C GLU A 136 -9.12 -6.04 -18.72
N GLY A 137 -8.33 -5.77 -17.67
CA GLY A 137 -7.58 -6.78 -16.92
C GLY A 137 -8.48 -7.80 -16.21
N VAL A 138 -9.64 -7.36 -15.69
CA VAL A 138 -10.67 -8.23 -15.11
C VAL A 138 -11.31 -9.10 -16.19
N SER A 139 -11.68 -8.53 -17.34
CA SER A 139 -12.31 -9.29 -18.43
C SER A 139 -11.37 -10.32 -19.07
N GLU A 140 -10.10 -10.00 -19.24
CA GLU A 140 -9.08 -10.97 -19.68
C GLU A 140 -8.81 -12.04 -18.59
N GLY A 141 -8.85 -11.66 -17.33
CA GLY A 141 -8.72 -12.58 -16.18
C GLY A 141 -9.87 -13.57 -16.11
N LEU A 142 -11.11 -13.15 -16.36
CA LEU A 142 -12.28 -13.99 -16.37
C LEU A 142 -12.32 -14.96 -17.57
N GLN A 143 -11.82 -14.53 -18.75
CA GLN A 143 -11.75 -15.40 -19.93
C GLN A 143 -10.64 -16.46 -19.89
N SER A 144 -9.63 -16.29 -19.03
CA SER A 144 -8.50 -17.22 -18.90
C SER A 144 -8.64 -18.25 -17.78
N ARG A 145 -9.73 -18.20 -16.98
CA ARG A 145 -9.91 -19.05 -15.81
C ARG A 145 -10.92 -20.15 -16.05
N GLY A 146 -10.43 -21.40 -15.89
CA GLY A 146 -11.28 -22.58 -15.75
C GLY A 146 -11.79 -22.81 -14.30
N GLU A 147 -11.60 -21.84 -13.38
CA GLU A 147 -12.01 -21.93 -11.98
C GLU A 147 -13.25 -21.07 -11.75
N ALA A 148 -14.27 -21.65 -11.13
CA ALA A 148 -15.46 -20.93 -10.71
C ALA A 148 -15.13 -19.96 -9.57
N SER A 149 -15.72 -18.77 -9.58
CA SER A 149 -15.50 -17.76 -8.53
C SER A 149 -16.81 -17.33 -7.88
N ILE A 150 -16.80 -17.10 -6.56
CA ILE A 150 -17.99 -16.76 -5.78
C ILE A 150 -17.69 -15.74 -4.69
N ALA A 151 -18.66 -14.86 -4.43
CA ALA A 151 -18.75 -14.07 -3.21
C ALA A 151 -19.96 -14.49 -2.40
N VAL A 152 -19.79 -14.68 -1.10
CA VAL A 152 -20.89 -14.85 -0.14
C VAL A 152 -21.10 -13.52 0.54
N LEU A 153 -22.25 -12.88 0.30
CA LEU A 153 -22.58 -11.59 0.91
C LEU A 153 -23.02 -11.79 2.38
N ALA A 154 -22.97 -10.74 3.18
CA ALA A 154 -23.57 -10.75 4.51
C ALA A 154 -25.07 -11.09 4.38
N PHE A 155 -25.55 -12.05 5.16
CA PHE A 155 -26.97 -12.39 5.17
C PHE A 155 -27.75 -11.33 5.96
N GLU A 156 -28.96 -11.04 5.51
CA GLU A 156 -29.85 -10.08 6.14
C GLU A 156 -30.45 -10.66 7.44
N ASP A 157 -30.47 -9.88 8.53
CA ASP A 157 -31.20 -10.26 9.74
C ASP A 157 -32.69 -9.91 9.59
N MET A 158 -33.54 -10.93 9.56
CA MET A 158 -35.00 -10.78 9.53
C MET A 158 -35.66 -11.17 10.86
N SER A 159 -34.89 -11.25 11.95
CA SER A 159 -35.37 -11.62 13.27
C SER A 159 -36.18 -10.50 13.91
N PRO A 160 -37.15 -10.79 14.78
CA PRO A 160 -37.83 -9.75 15.55
C PRO A 160 -36.87 -9.10 16.56
N GLY A 161 -36.57 -7.83 16.42
CA GLY A 161 -35.81 -7.07 17.42
C GLY A 161 -34.50 -6.47 16.94
N ASP A 162 -34.05 -6.74 15.72
CA ASP A 162 -32.82 -6.18 15.07
C ASP A 162 -31.54 -6.33 15.93
N ASP A 163 -31.43 -7.38 16.74
CA ASP A 163 -30.29 -7.59 17.67
C ASP A 163 -29.51 -8.88 17.40
N GLN A 164 -29.81 -9.57 16.27
CA GLN A 164 -29.24 -10.88 15.93
C GLN A 164 -28.41 -10.85 14.62
N GLU A 165 -27.97 -9.65 14.22
CA GLU A 165 -27.12 -9.43 13.06
C GLU A 165 -25.84 -10.28 13.09
N TYR A 166 -25.26 -10.49 14.30
CA TYR A 166 -24.09 -11.33 14.49
C TYR A 166 -24.32 -12.81 14.08
N ILE A 167 -25.58 -13.29 14.14
CA ILE A 167 -25.94 -14.66 13.70
C ILE A 167 -25.97 -14.72 12.17
N SER A 168 -26.65 -13.76 11.52
CA SER A 168 -26.77 -13.75 10.06
C SER A 168 -25.39 -13.56 9.38
N GLU A 169 -24.56 -12.69 9.90
CA GLU A 169 -23.17 -12.52 9.45
C GLU A 169 -22.31 -13.75 9.72
N GLY A 170 -22.40 -14.33 10.90
CA GLY A 170 -21.62 -15.52 11.27
C GLY A 170 -21.97 -16.73 10.40
N ILE A 171 -23.25 -16.96 10.15
CA ILE A 171 -23.72 -18.03 9.24
C ILE A 171 -23.17 -17.83 7.82
N ALA A 172 -23.25 -16.62 7.29
CA ALA A 172 -22.68 -16.31 5.98
C ALA A 172 -21.16 -16.52 5.95
N GLU A 173 -20.45 -16.16 7.03
CA GLU A 173 -19.01 -16.39 7.17
C GLU A 173 -18.66 -17.87 7.20
N ASP A 174 -19.43 -18.71 7.93
CA ASP A 174 -19.18 -20.14 8.00
C ASP A 174 -19.46 -20.85 6.67
N ILE A 175 -20.49 -20.44 5.95
CA ILE A 175 -20.73 -20.93 4.57
C ILE A 175 -19.54 -20.55 3.68
N LEU A 176 -19.07 -19.30 3.77
CA LEU A 176 -17.89 -18.82 3.04
C LEU A 176 -16.66 -19.69 3.38
N ASN A 177 -16.42 -19.97 4.67
CA ASN A 177 -15.31 -20.77 5.13
C ASN A 177 -15.39 -22.23 4.65
N LEU A 178 -16.58 -22.83 4.62
CA LEU A 178 -16.81 -24.16 4.06
C LEU A 178 -16.51 -24.19 2.56
N LEU A 179 -17.00 -23.20 1.81
CA LEU A 179 -16.73 -23.08 0.38
C LEU A 179 -15.25 -22.83 0.09
N GLN A 180 -14.52 -22.10 0.94
CA GLN A 180 -13.08 -21.88 0.80
C GLN A 180 -12.25 -23.17 0.91
N ARG A 181 -12.78 -24.22 1.55
CA ARG A 181 -12.11 -25.53 1.63
C ARG A 181 -12.11 -26.29 0.30
N LEU A 182 -12.92 -25.85 -0.67
CA LEU A 182 -12.95 -26.43 -2.02
C LEU A 182 -11.81 -25.83 -2.86
N PRO A 183 -10.85 -26.65 -3.33
CA PRO A 183 -9.69 -26.13 -4.09
C PRO A 183 -10.08 -25.53 -5.44
N GLU A 184 -11.17 -26.01 -6.04
CA GLU A 184 -11.67 -25.65 -7.36
C GLU A 184 -12.46 -24.33 -7.35
N LEU A 185 -12.73 -23.76 -6.16
CA LEU A 185 -13.55 -22.56 -6.00
C LEU A 185 -12.72 -21.38 -5.49
N ASP A 186 -12.69 -20.29 -6.25
CA ASP A 186 -12.07 -19.01 -5.84
C ASP A 186 -13.11 -18.19 -5.05
N VAL A 187 -13.07 -18.25 -3.74
CA VAL A 187 -14.02 -17.59 -2.83
C VAL A 187 -13.43 -16.27 -2.34
N ARG A 188 -14.19 -15.19 -2.48
CA ARG A 188 -13.80 -13.88 -1.93
C ARG A 188 -13.88 -13.90 -0.41
N SER A 189 -13.03 -13.09 0.21
CA SER A 189 -13.00 -12.99 1.68
C SER A 189 -14.25 -12.31 2.24
N ARG A 190 -14.50 -12.55 3.53
CA ARG A 190 -15.54 -11.89 4.31
C ARG A 190 -15.39 -10.36 4.23
N THR A 191 -14.20 -9.82 4.46
CA THR A 191 -13.96 -8.37 4.51
C THR A 191 -14.38 -7.67 3.22
N SER A 192 -14.08 -8.28 2.08
CA SER A 192 -14.45 -7.73 0.78
C SER A 192 -15.93 -7.92 0.46
N ALA A 193 -16.50 -9.09 0.75
CA ALA A 193 -17.89 -9.39 0.43
C ALA A 193 -18.88 -8.62 1.33
N PHE A 194 -18.61 -8.55 2.64
CA PHE A 194 -19.51 -7.90 3.60
C PHE A 194 -19.49 -6.37 3.54
N ARG A 195 -18.51 -5.78 2.84
CA ARG A 195 -18.50 -4.34 2.54
C ARG A 195 -19.75 -3.88 1.79
N PHE A 196 -20.37 -4.78 1.03
CA PHE A 196 -21.58 -4.48 0.24
C PHE A 196 -22.87 -4.67 1.02
N LYS A 197 -22.79 -4.96 2.31
CA LYS A 197 -23.94 -4.91 3.20
C LYS A 197 -24.57 -3.53 3.14
N ASP A 198 -25.88 -3.47 3.04
CA ASP A 198 -26.65 -2.23 2.92
C ASP A 198 -26.27 -1.35 1.70
N SER A 199 -25.63 -1.95 0.69
CA SER A 199 -25.29 -1.26 -0.55
C SER A 199 -26.50 -1.18 -1.49
N ASP A 200 -26.67 -0.03 -2.16
CA ASP A 200 -27.67 0.15 -3.23
C ASP A 200 -27.24 -0.45 -4.59
N LEU A 201 -26.05 -1.08 -4.66
CA LEU A 201 -25.54 -1.69 -5.88
C LEU A 201 -26.29 -2.99 -6.20
N SER A 202 -26.51 -3.22 -7.50
CA SER A 202 -27.05 -4.48 -7.99
C SER A 202 -26.05 -5.63 -7.87
N VAL A 203 -26.55 -6.88 -7.84
CA VAL A 203 -25.69 -8.07 -7.78
C VAL A 203 -24.64 -8.11 -8.89
N PRO A 204 -24.94 -7.78 -10.16
CA PRO A 204 -23.92 -7.68 -11.21
C PRO A 204 -22.83 -6.64 -10.92
N GLU A 205 -23.19 -5.46 -10.38
CA GLU A 205 -22.21 -4.41 -10.02
C GLU A 205 -21.30 -4.86 -8.88
N ILE A 206 -21.87 -5.51 -7.85
CA ILE A 206 -21.09 -6.10 -6.75
C ILE A 206 -20.13 -7.19 -7.26
N ALA A 207 -20.63 -8.05 -8.14
CA ALA A 207 -19.82 -9.11 -8.71
C ALA A 207 -18.69 -8.60 -9.61
N GLU A 208 -18.94 -7.54 -10.41
CA GLU A 208 -17.90 -6.86 -11.18
C GLU A 208 -16.82 -6.30 -10.26
N ASP A 209 -17.21 -5.65 -9.17
CA ASP A 209 -16.30 -5.02 -8.22
C ASP A 209 -15.46 -6.07 -7.44
N LEU A 210 -16.08 -7.20 -7.10
CA LEU A 210 -15.42 -8.33 -6.45
C LEU A 210 -14.71 -9.26 -7.45
N SER A 211 -14.91 -9.08 -8.75
CA SER A 211 -14.38 -9.95 -9.82
C SER A 211 -14.78 -11.41 -9.62
N VAL A 212 -16.09 -11.69 -9.48
CA VAL A 212 -16.64 -13.03 -9.30
C VAL A 212 -17.71 -13.33 -10.34
N ASP A 213 -17.89 -14.64 -10.64
CA ASP A 213 -18.93 -15.12 -11.56
C ASP A 213 -20.27 -15.38 -10.86
N HIS A 214 -20.22 -15.68 -9.55
CA HIS A 214 -21.38 -16.06 -8.75
C HIS A 214 -21.46 -15.24 -7.48
N VAL A 215 -22.68 -15.02 -7.01
CA VAL A 215 -22.97 -14.39 -5.71
C VAL A 215 -23.95 -15.28 -4.95
N LEU A 216 -23.63 -15.57 -3.70
CA LEU A 216 -24.54 -16.18 -2.74
C LEU A 216 -25.02 -15.10 -1.77
N GLU A 217 -26.32 -14.88 -1.73
CA GLU A 217 -26.98 -13.98 -0.79
C GLU A 217 -28.01 -14.75 0.04
N GLY A 218 -28.48 -14.15 1.13
CA GLY A 218 -29.47 -14.80 1.96
C GLY A 218 -29.99 -13.96 3.09
N SER A 219 -30.86 -14.58 3.88
CA SER A 219 -31.39 -13.98 5.12
C SER A 219 -31.50 -15.04 6.21
N VAL A 220 -31.41 -14.58 7.46
CA VAL A 220 -31.58 -15.41 8.65
C VAL A 220 -32.71 -14.82 9.50
N ARG A 221 -33.55 -15.69 10.02
CA ARG A 221 -34.60 -15.33 10.96
C ARG A 221 -34.66 -16.31 12.13
N MET A 222 -34.42 -15.80 13.32
CA MET A 222 -34.58 -16.55 14.55
C MET A 222 -35.96 -16.29 15.17
N LEU A 223 -36.60 -17.35 15.63
CA LEU A 223 -37.87 -17.26 16.34
C LEU A 223 -37.94 -18.32 17.45
N GLY A 224 -37.52 -17.96 18.66
CA GLY A 224 -37.33 -18.93 19.76
C GLY A 224 -36.30 -19.97 19.38
N ASP A 225 -36.66 -21.26 19.49
CA ASP A 225 -35.78 -22.40 19.21
C ASP A 225 -35.73 -22.77 17.71
N ARG A 226 -36.30 -21.95 16.83
CA ARG A 226 -36.31 -22.19 15.38
C ARG A 226 -35.49 -21.17 14.63
N ILE A 227 -34.75 -21.67 13.66
CA ILE A 227 -34.01 -20.87 12.71
C ILE A 227 -34.55 -21.08 11.30
N ARG A 228 -34.77 -20.01 10.57
CA ARG A 228 -35.04 -20.04 9.13
C ARG A 228 -33.93 -19.33 8.41
N ILE A 229 -33.27 -20.04 7.48
CA ILE A 229 -32.26 -19.51 6.58
C ILE A 229 -32.78 -19.61 5.15
N THR A 230 -32.75 -18.49 4.44
CA THR A 230 -32.99 -18.43 2.99
C THR A 230 -31.64 -18.22 2.33
N ALA A 231 -31.30 -19.03 1.34
CA ALA A 231 -30.07 -18.86 0.56
C ALA A 231 -30.42 -18.85 -0.93
N GLN A 232 -29.75 -17.98 -1.70
CA GLN A 232 -29.95 -17.80 -3.13
C GLN A 232 -28.61 -17.67 -3.83
N LEU A 233 -28.39 -18.50 -4.86
CA LEU A 233 -27.21 -18.45 -5.71
C LEU A 233 -27.55 -17.78 -7.03
N ILE A 234 -26.79 -16.77 -7.43
CA ILE A 234 -27.03 -15.93 -8.61
C ILE A 234 -25.82 -16.02 -9.54
N ASP A 235 -26.09 -16.30 -10.83
CA ASP A 235 -25.09 -16.05 -11.91
C ASP A 235 -25.02 -14.55 -12.15
N ALA A 236 -23.90 -13.93 -11.77
CA ALA A 236 -23.75 -12.49 -11.80
C ALA A 236 -23.68 -11.89 -13.21
N ARG A 237 -23.36 -12.68 -14.24
CA ARG A 237 -23.30 -12.23 -15.64
C ARG A 237 -24.68 -12.08 -16.25
N THR A 238 -25.64 -12.92 -15.82
CA THR A 238 -26.99 -12.98 -16.38
C THR A 238 -28.05 -12.44 -15.43
N ASP A 239 -27.66 -12.14 -14.18
CA ASP A 239 -28.57 -11.76 -13.09
C ASP A 239 -29.70 -12.78 -12.90
N SER A 240 -29.38 -14.07 -13.05
CA SER A 240 -30.33 -15.15 -12.95
C SER A 240 -30.08 -16.01 -11.72
N HIS A 241 -31.15 -16.31 -11.01
CA HIS A 241 -31.08 -17.24 -9.89
C HIS A 241 -30.84 -18.67 -10.41
N LEU A 242 -29.68 -19.23 -10.04
CA LEU A 242 -29.35 -20.63 -10.32
C LEU A 242 -30.05 -21.56 -9.34
N TRP A 243 -30.17 -21.13 -8.09
CA TRP A 243 -30.77 -21.89 -7.03
C TRP A 243 -31.29 -20.97 -5.92
N SER A 244 -32.38 -21.37 -5.26
CA SER A 244 -32.93 -20.70 -4.08
C SER A 244 -33.67 -21.72 -3.20
N GLU A 245 -33.36 -21.75 -1.91
CA GLU A 245 -33.97 -22.66 -0.95
C GLU A 245 -34.16 -22.02 0.43
N ASN A 246 -35.19 -22.55 1.16
CA ASN A 246 -35.52 -22.11 2.51
C ASN A 246 -35.36 -23.29 3.48
N PHE A 247 -34.52 -23.13 4.48
CA PHE A 247 -34.29 -24.08 5.55
C PHE A 247 -35.01 -23.60 6.82
N ASP A 248 -36.00 -24.33 7.29
CA ASP A 248 -36.78 -23.98 8.49
C ASP A 248 -36.70 -25.18 9.47
N ARG A 249 -35.80 -25.09 10.46
CA ARG A 249 -35.46 -26.20 11.37
C ARG A 249 -35.27 -25.71 12.81
N GLU A 250 -34.97 -26.64 13.71
CA GLU A 250 -34.52 -26.30 15.04
C GLU A 250 -33.12 -25.68 15.02
N VAL A 251 -32.80 -24.80 15.98
CA VAL A 251 -31.50 -24.13 16.10
C VAL A 251 -30.35 -25.13 16.21
N THR A 252 -30.59 -26.29 16.84
CA THR A 252 -29.61 -27.40 16.95
C THR A 252 -29.16 -27.97 15.60
N ASP A 253 -29.95 -27.78 14.55
CA ASP A 253 -29.68 -28.31 13.20
C ASP A 253 -28.90 -27.32 12.34
N VAL A 254 -28.42 -26.19 12.90
CA VAL A 254 -27.75 -25.12 12.15
C VAL A 254 -26.58 -25.63 11.30
N PHE A 255 -25.77 -26.52 11.84
CA PHE A 255 -24.62 -27.09 11.13
C PHE A 255 -25.02 -27.97 9.94
N ASP A 256 -26.15 -28.67 10.02
CA ASP A 256 -26.70 -29.44 8.89
C ASP A 256 -27.15 -28.50 7.77
N ILE A 257 -27.73 -27.36 8.12
CA ILE A 257 -28.11 -26.32 7.15
C ILE A 257 -26.87 -25.75 6.47
N LEU A 258 -25.79 -25.45 7.23
CA LEU A 258 -24.54 -24.92 6.66
C LEU A 258 -23.93 -25.90 5.65
N ASP A 259 -23.91 -27.20 5.99
CA ASP A 259 -23.41 -28.25 5.10
C ASP A 259 -24.28 -28.35 3.83
N GLU A 260 -25.62 -28.33 3.97
CA GLU A 260 -26.56 -28.42 2.84
C GLU A 260 -26.42 -27.21 1.90
N ILE A 261 -26.34 -25.99 2.41
CA ILE A 261 -26.16 -24.78 1.58
C ILE A 261 -24.82 -24.83 0.84
N SER A 262 -23.74 -25.18 1.54
CA SER A 262 -22.41 -25.23 0.93
C SER A 262 -22.32 -26.30 -0.17
N LEU A 263 -22.90 -27.47 0.06
CA LEU A 263 -22.96 -28.55 -0.92
C LEU A 263 -23.82 -28.16 -2.13
N ALA A 264 -25.03 -27.65 -1.90
CA ALA A 264 -25.91 -27.21 -2.98
C ALA A 264 -25.25 -26.10 -3.82
N THR A 265 -24.58 -25.16 -3.19
CA THR A 265 -23.85 -24.09 -3.89
C THR A 265 -22.76 -24.68 -4.80
N ALA A 266 -21.92 -25.59 -4.29
CA ALA A 266 -20.87 -26.24 -5.08
C ALA A 266 -21.43 -27.04 -6.27
N GLU A 267 -22.51 -27.82 -6.05
CA GLU A 267 -23.17 -28.61 -7.10
C GLU A 267 -23.78 -27.73 -8.20
N GLN A 268 -24.43 -26.60 -7.84
CA GLN A 268 -25.05 -25.68 -8.80
C GLN A 268 -24.01 -24.92 -9.63
N ILE A 269 -22.83 -24.67 -9.09
CA ILE A 269 -21.70 -24.08 -9.82
C ILE A 269 -21.04 -25.13 -10.75
N GLY A 270 -21.36 -26.42 -10.58
CA GLY A 270 -20.81 -27.52 -11.39
C GLY A 270 -19.46 -28.03 -10.90
N ILE A 271 -19.14 -27.87 -9.62
CA ILE A 271 -17.92 -28.40 -9.01
C ILE A 271 -18.12 -29.89 -8.76
N GLU A 272 -17.28 -30.73 -9.40
CA GLU A 272 -17.19 -32.15 -9.13
C GLU A 272 -16.38 -32.37 -7.84
N LEU A 273 -17.04 -32.77 -6.74
CA LEU A 273 -16.38 -33.05 -5.49
C LEU A 273 -15.56 -34.34 -5.62
N LEU A 274 -14.24 -34.21 -5.73
CA LEU A 274 -13.32 -35.36 -5.82
C LEU A 274 -13.06 -36.04 -4.45
N SER A 275 -13.48 -35.41 -3.36
CA SER A 275 -13.34 -35.88 -1.99
C SER A 275 -14.65 -35.72 -1.23
N GLU A 276 -14.74 -36.22 0.04
CA GLU A 276 -15.86 -35.88 0.91
C GLU A 276 -16.03 -34.35 1.00
N PRO A 277 -17.30 -33.85 0.88
CA PRO A 277 -17.55 -32.42 1.00
C PRO A 277 -17.09 -31.91 2.38
N PRO A 278 -16.57 -30.69 2.44
CA PRO A 278 -16.23 -30.10 3.73
C PRO A 278 -17.50 -30.01 4.59
N ARG A 279 -17.35 -30.33 5.87
CA ARG A 279 -18.45 -30.26 6.84
C ARG A 279 -18.10 -29.25 7.93
N ALA A 280 -19.15 -28.61 8.46
CA ALA A 280 -19.04 -27.79 9.65
C ALA A 280 -18.70 -28.67 10.86
N GLU A 281 -17.89 -28.14 11.76
CA GLU A 281 -17.65 -28.78 13.05
C GLU A 281 -18.95 -28.82 13.87
N ARG A 282 -19.22 -29.92 14.56
CA ARG A 282 -20.42 -30.07 15.38
C ARG A 282 -20.12 -29.59 16.80
N ILE A 283 -20.57 -28.41 17.12
CA ILE A 283 -20.40 -27.75 18.42
C ILE A 283 -21.78 -27.61 19.07
N ASP A 284 -21.83 -27.43 20.38
CA ASP A 284 -23.07 -27.02 21.06
C ASP A 284 -23.59 -25.69 20.49
N ALA A 285 -24.88 -25.64 20.14
CA ALA A 285 -25.44 -24.46 19.46
C ALA A 285 -25.36 -23.17 20.30
N ASP A 286 -25.52 -23.29 21.63
CA ASP A 286 -25.41 -22.12 22.52
C ASP A 286 -23.95 -21.60 22.56
N ALA A 287 -22.96 -22.55 22.60
CA ALA A 287 -21.56 -22.20 22.52
C ALA A 287 -21.20 -21.52 21.18
N TYR A 288 -21.77 -22.03 20.08
CA TYR A 288 -21.60 -21.47 18.75
C TYR A 288 -22.11 -20.04 18.65
N PHE A 289 -23.32 -19.74 19.10
CA PHE A 289 -23.85 -18.38 19.05
C PHE A 289 -23.11 -17.39 19.95
N LEU A 290 -22.61 -17.84 21.09
CA LEU A 290 -21.71 -17.03 21.94
C LEU A 290 -20.39 -16.73 21.20
N PHE A 291 -19.83 -17.71 20.51
CA PHE A 291 -18.64 -17.54 19.66
C PHE A 291 -18.88 -16.51 18.54
N LEU A 292 -20.00 -16.62 17.80
CA LEU A 292 -20.35 -15.65 16.75
C LEU A 292 -20.45 -14.23 17.30
N ARG A 293 -21.04 -14.08 18.50
CA ARG A 293 -21.13 -12.77 19.15
C ARG A 293 -19.76 -12.21 19.56
N GLY A 294 -18.87 -13.06 20.03
CA GLY A 294 -17.47 -12.70 20.28
C GLY A 294 -16.76 -12.21 19.00
N ASN A 295 -16.91 -12.96 17.90
CA ASN A 295 -16.33 -12.57 16.61
C ASN A 295 -16.85 -11.22 16.09
N HIS A 296 -18.14 -10.99 16.23
CA HIS A 296 -18.74 -9.70 15.87
C HIS A 296 -18.09 -8.54 16.63
N LEU A 297 -17.90 -8.68 17.96
CA LEU A 297 -17.25 -7.65 18.77
C LEU A 297 -15.78 -7.44 18.45
N VAL A 298 -15.05 -8.48 18.04
CA VAL A 298 -13.65 -8.33 17.53
C VAL A 298 -13.62 -7.40 16.32
N PHE A 299 -14.58 -7.52 15.41
CA PHE A 299 -14.67 -6.66 14.24
C PHE A 299 -14.87 -5.18 14.62
N TYR A 300 -15.64 -4.90 15.68
CA TYR A 300 -15.85 -3.56 16.23
C TYR A 300 -14.77 -3.10 17.22
N ILE A 301 -13.69 -3.86 17.37
CA ILE A 301 -12.52 -3.53 18.22
C ILE A 301 -12.89 -3.52 19.73
N ASP A 302 -13.96 -4.20 20.13
CA ASP A 302 -14.26 -4.46 21.55
C ASP A 302 -13.65 -5.81 21.97
N HIS A 303 -12.35 -5.81 22.22
CA HIS A 303 -11.62 -7.02 22.59
C HIS A 303 -12.01 -7.56 23.98
N ALA A 304 -12.39 -6.69 24.91
CA ALA A 304 -12.80 -7.10 26.25
C ALA A 304 -14.17 -7.80 26.22
N GLY A 305 -15.15 -7.21 25.52
CA GLY A 305 -16.47 -7.83 25.34
C GLY A 305 -16.36 -9.14 24.53
N ALA A 306 -15.49 -9.16 23.50
CA ALA A 306 -15.24 -10.38 22.73
C ALA A 306 -14.68 -11.51 23.60
N ALA A 307 -13.66 -11.21 24.44
CA ALA A 307 -13.07 -12.20 25.34
C ALA A 307 -14.12 -12.81 26.30
N ASP A 308 -15.02 -11.98 26.83
CA ASP A 308 -16.09 -12.45 27.73
C ASP A 308 -17.04 -13.44 27.05
N TYR A 309 -17.43 -13.20 25.78
CA TYR A 309 -18.27 -14.12 25.03
C TYR A 309 -17.54 -15.41 24.62
N PHE A 310 -16.27 -15.33 24.25
CA PHE A 310 -15.48 -16.52 24.00
C PHE A 310 -15.27 -17.37 25.25
N GLU A 311 -15.06 -16.76 26.42
CA GLU A 311 -14.98 -17.48 27.69
C GLU A 311 -16.31 -18.18 28.05
N GLN A 312 -17.45 -17.55 27.77
CA GLN A 312 -18.77 -18.16 27.94
C GLN A 312 -18.96 -19.34 27.00
N ALA A 313 -18.56 -19.23 25.73
CA ALA A 313 -18.59 -20.32 24.77
C ALA A 313 -17.72 -21.53 25.26
N LEU A 314 -16.52 -21.23 25.75
CA LEU A 314 -15.58 -22.23 26.30
C LEU A 314 -16.05 -22.82 27.64
N ALA A 315 -16.95 -22.18 28.35
CA ALA A 315 -17.57 -22.76 29.55
C ALA A 315 -18.59 -23.86 29.20
N ILE A 316 -19.22 -23.78 28.01
CA ILE A 316 -20.14 -24.80 27.47
C ILE A 316 -19.34 -25.88 26.74
N GLU A 317 -18.49 -25.46 25.79
CA GLU A 317 -17.68 -26.37 24.97
C GLU A 317 -16.17 -26.05 25.19
N PRO A 318 -15.54 -26.69 26.17
CA PRO A 318 -14.17 -26.38 26.56
C PRO A 318 -13.11 -26.58 25.46
N ASP A 319 -13.35 -27.50 24.53
CA ASP A 319 -12.41 -27.89 23.49
C ASP A 319 -12.70 -27.19 22.13
N TYR A 320 -13.55 -26.17 22.14
CA TYR A 320 -13.87 -25.40 20.94
C TYR A 320 -12.65 -24.59 20.46
N VAL A 321 -11.99 -25.09 19.41
CA VAL A 321 -10.71 -24.56 18.91
C VAL A 321 -10.84 -23.12 18.42
N ASP A 322 -11.90 -22.79 17.66
CA ASP A 322 -12.08 -21.42 17.14
C ASP A 322 -12.32 -20.42 18.26
N ALA A 323 -13.07 -20.80 19.31
CA ALA A 323 -13.24 -19.94 20.49
C ALA A 323 -11.93 -19.76 21.28
N LEU A 324 -11.07 -20.78 21.35
CA LEU A 324 -9.73 -20.68 21.94
C LEU A 324 -8.83 -19.73 21.15
N LEU A 325 -8.87 -19.78 19.83
CA LEU A 325 -8.15 -18.85 18.95
C LEU A 325 -8.69 -17.43 19.09
N GLY A 326 -10.02 -17.27 19.14
CA GLY A 326 -10.69 -15.98 19.32
C GLY A 326 -10.30 -15.31 20.64
N VAL A 327 -10.41 -16.03 21.76
CA VAL A 327 -10.04 -15.50 23.08
C VAL A 327 -8.55 -15.21 23.20
N SER A 328 -7.70 -16.06 22.60
CA SER A 328 -6.26 -15.86 22.54
C SER A 328 -5.92 -14.55 21.81
N ARG A 329 -6.56 -14.29 20.67
CA ARG A 329 -6.40 -13.05 19.91
C ARG A 329 -6.86 -11.84 20.71
N ALA A 330 -8.03 -11.92 21.36
CA ALA A 330 -8.55 -10.83 22.19
C ALA A 330 -7.57 -10.47 23.31
N TYR A 331 -7.04 -11.45 24.04
CA TYR A 331 -6.04 -11.23 25.08
C TYR A 331 -4.73 -10.66 24.56
N TRP A 332 -4.27 -11.09 23.39
CA TRP A 332 -3.08 -10.52 22.74
C TRP A 332 -3.25 -9.04 22.42
N GLU A 333 -4.42 -8.65 21.86
CA GLU A 333 -4.70 -7.24 21.58
C GLU A 333 -4.81 -6.39 22.86
N MET A 334 -5.46 -6.93 23.90
CA MET A 334 -5.55 -6.28 25.21
C MET A 334 -4.17 -6.11 25.85
N ALA A 335 -3.30 -7.12 25.78
CA ALA A 335 -1.94 -7.03 26.30
C ALA A 335 -1.11 -5.94 25.61
N LYS A 336 -1.28 -5.74 24.29
CA LYS A 336 -0.58 -4.67 23.54
C LYS A 336 -1.05 -3.26 23.92
N THR A 337 -2.31 -3.07 24.24
CA THR A 337 -2.86 -1.76 24.60
C THR A 337 -2.48 -1.33 26.00
N ASP A 338 -2.33 -2.27 26.92
CA ASP A 338 -1.99 -2.02 28.33
C ASP A 338 -0.48 -1.70 28.57
N ASP A 339 0.40 -2.05 27.64
CA ASP A 339 1.85 -1.76 27.74
C ASP A 339 2.19 -0.27 27.94
N HIS A 340 1.21 0.62 27.78
CA HIS A 340 1.37 2.07 27.91
C HIS A 340 0.87 2.63 29.22
N VAL A 341 0.28 1.81 30.12
CA VAL A 341 -0.23 2.23 31.43
C VAL A 341 0.63 1.66 32.56
N PRO A 342 1.43 2.49 33.26
CA PRO A 342 2.25 2.00 34.40
C PRO A 342 1.35 1.44 35.51
N GLY A 343 1.51 0.16 35.82
CA GLY A 343 0.79 -0.55 36.89
C GLY A 343 -0.44 -1.33 36.40
N SER A 344 -0.63 -1.51 35.09
CA SER A 344 -1.70 -2.33 34.53
C SER A 344 -1.48 -3.83 34.78
N GLU A 345 -2.58 -4.60 34.82
CA GLU A 345 -2.62 -6.05 35.02
C GLU A 345 -2.18 -6.86 33.76
N ASN A 346 -1.36 -6.26 32.91
CA ASN A 346 -0.92 -6.76 31.61
C ASN A 346 -0.33 -8.18 31.64
N HIS A 347 0.33 -8.56 32.74
CA HIS A 347 0.88 -9.90 32.93
C HIS A 347 -0.20 -11.01 32.88
N ASP A 348 -1.44 -10.70 33.24
CA ASP A 348 -2.51 -11.68 33.22
C ASP A 348 -3.01 -11.97 31.79
N TYR A 349 -3.18 -10.96 30.94
CA TYR A 349 -3.64 -11.15 29.56
C TYR A 349 -2.62 -11.90 28.68
N MET A 350 -1.35 -11.61 28.82
CA MET A 350 -0.30 -12.34 28.12
C MET A 350 -0.27 -13.81 28.55
N GLN A 351 -0.42 -14.10 29.85
CA GLN A 351 -0.47 -15.47 30.34
C GLN A 351 -1.72 -16.20 29.84
N LYS A 352 -2.88 -15.54 29.88
CA LYS A 352 -4.14 -16.10 29.32
C LYS A 352 -4.03 -16.40 27.83
N HIS A 353 -3.37 -15.52 27.06
CA HIS A 353 -3.05 -15.78 25.65
C HIS A 353 -2.21 -17.07 25.49
N ILE A 354 -1.13 -17.19 26.23
CA ILE A 354 -0.23 -18.36 26.19
C ILE A 354 -0.98 -19.65 26.58
N ASP A 355 -1.82 -19.58 27.59
CA ASP A 355 -2.61 -20.73 28.06
C ASP A 355 -3.63 -21.19 27.00
N ALA A 356 -4.37 -20.26 26.38
CA ALA A 356 -5.29 -20.56 25.28
C ALA A 356 -4.55 -21.16 24.07
N TRP A 357 -3.42 -20.56 23.69
CA TRP A 357 -2.56 -21.05 22.61
C TRP A 357 -2.03 -22.46 22.86
N SER A 358 -1.67 -22.76 24.13
CA SER A 358 -1.23 -24.08 24.55
C SER A 358 -2.34 -25.14 24.47
N ARG A 359 -3.58 -24.74 24.75
CA ARG A 359 -4.75 -25.63 24.58
C ARG A 359 -5.02 -25.94 23.12
N VAL A 360 -4.99 -24.94 22.22
CA VAL A 360 -5.10 -25.17 20.78
C VAL A 360 -4.04 -26.16 20.31
N ARG A 361 -2.78 -25.99 20.75
CA ARG A 361 -1.68 -26.92 20.40
C ARG A 361 -1.92 -28.35 20.87
N ALA A 362 -2.62 -28.54 21.99
CA ALA A 362 -2.93 -29.85 22.50
C ALA A 362 -4.08 -30.52 21.72
N LEU A 363 -5.05 -29.77 21.23
CA LEU A 363 -6.23 -30.23 20.52
C LEU A 363 -5.98 -30.44 19.03
N ASP A 364 -5.40 -29.41 18.38
CA ASP A 364 -5.08 -29.41 16.95
C ASP A 364 -3.66 -28.85 16.72
N PRO A 365 -2.62 -29.69 16.85
CA PRO A 365 -1.22 -29.27 16.69
C PRO A 365 -0.87 -28.83 15.25
N ASP A 366 -1.68 -29.23 14.27
CA ASP A 366 -1.48 -28.91 12.85
C ASP A 366 -2.36 -27.74 12.38
N HIS A 367 -3.08 -27.07 13.30
CA HIS A 367 -3.93 -25.94 12.94
C HIS A 367 -3.13 -24.84 12.23
N PRO A 368 -3.56 -24.39 11.02
CA PRO A 368 -2.76 -23.48 10.19
C PRO A 368 -2.37 -22.17 10.89
N VAL A 369 -3.30 -21.55 11.65
CA VAL A 369 -3.04 -20.30 12.38
C VAL A 369 -2.03 -20.52 13.51
N LEU A 370 -2.12 -21.65 14.21
CA LEU A 370 -1.14 -22.04 15.23
C LEU A 370 0.25 -22.21 14.62
N LEU A 371 0.36 -22.95 13.51
CA LEU A 371 1.63 -23.17 12.83
C LEU A 371 2.23 -21.87 12.29
N ALA A 372 1.39 -20.94 11.81
CA ALA A 372 1.85 -19.62 11.36
C ALA A 372 2.37 -18.77 12.54
N GLY A 373 1.69 -18.78 13.68
CA GLY A 373 2.15 -18.10 14.90
C GLY A 373 3.47 -18.66 15.43
N ASP A 374 3.58 -19.99 15.50
CA ASP A 374 4.83 -20.67 15.88
C ASP A 374 5.96 -20.36 14.86
N GLY A 375 5.61 -20.26 13.56
CA GLY A 375 6.50 -19.83 12.48
C GLY A 375 6.98 -18.40 12.66
N TRP A 376 6.10 -17.50 13.08
CA TRP A 376 6.43 -16.12 13.42
C TRP A 376 7.41 -16.05 14.61
N GLU A 377 7.15 -16.81 15.66
CA GLU A 377 8.06 -16.89 16.80
C GLU A 377 9.43 -17.46 16.42
N ALA A 378 9.47 -18.52 15.61
CA ALA A 378 10.71 -19.10 15.12
C ALA A 378 11.48 -18.09 14.24
N LEU A 379 10.78 -17.37 13.36
CA LEU A 379 11.35 -16.26 12.59
C LEU A 379 11.97 -15.21 13.53
N ASN A 380 11.22 -14.83 14.52
CA ASN A 380 11.68 -13.89 15.53
C ASN A 380 12.92 -14.40 16.32
N ARG A 381 13.11 -15.65 16.54
CA ARG A 381 14.33 -16.23 17.15
C ARG A 381 15.47 -16.45 16.14
N GLY A 382 15.29 -16.10 14.85
CA GLY A 382 16.26 -16.36 13.79
C GLY A 382 16.38 -17.84 13.39
N GLU A 383 15.38 -18.65 13.74
CA GLU A 383 15.30 -20.09 13.46
C GLU A 383 14.65 -20.32 12.08
N TYR A 384 15.24 -19.75 11.02
CA TYR A 384 14.62 -19.67 9.68
C TYR A 384 14.21 -21.03 9.09
N LYS A 385 14.96 -22.11 9.36
CA LYS A 385 14.60 -23.46 8.89
C LYS A 385 13.35 -24.01 9.56
N ILE A 386 13.20 -23.73 10.87
CA ILE A 386 12.00 -24.12 11.63
C ILE A 386 10.80 -23.31 11.14
N ALA A 387 10.96 -21.98 11.01
CA ALA A 387 9.92 -21.10 10.49
C ALA A 387 9.46 -21.54 9.09
N ALA A 388 10.39 -21.87 8.17
CA ALA A 388 10.08 -22.33 6.84
C ALA A 388 9.18 -23.58 6.86
N ARG A 389 9.56 -24.60 7.66
CA ARG A 389 8.80 -25.86 7.75
C ARG A 389 7.39 -25.64 8.33
N LEU A 390 7.28 -24.82 9.37
CA LEU A 390 5.99 -24.52 10.00
C LEU A 390 5.06 -23.78 9.03
N LEU A 391 5.60 -22.81 8.30
CA LEU A 391 4.83 -22.04 7.32
C LEU A 391 4.47 -22.87 6.07
N ASP A 392 5.36 -23.75 5.59
CA ASP A 392 5.01 -24.70 4.52
C ASP A 392 3.85 -25.61 4.94
N ASN A 393 3.87 -26.11 6.17
CA ASN A 393 2.78 -26.92 6.71
C ASN A 393 1.49 -26.10 6.84
N ALA A 394 1.57 -24.87 7.39
CA ALA A 394 0.41 -23.98 7.53
C ALA A 394 -0.26 -23.69 6.17
N MET A 395 0.54 -23.54 5.12
CA MET A 395 0.04 -23.24 3.77
C MET A 395 -0.37 -24.50 2.98
N SER A 396 0.13 -25.69 3.35
CA SER A 396 -0.18 -26.95 2.65
C SER A 396 -1.63 -27.42 2.88
N GLY A 397 -2.23 -27.07 4.02
CA GLY A 397 -3.61 -27.39 4.39
C GLY A 397 -4.68 -26.57 3.66
N ASN A 398 -4.36 -25.96 2.51
CA ASN A 398 -5.25 -25.05 1.77
C ASN A 398 -5.78 -23.87 2.62
N SER A 399 -5.04 -23.48 3.67
CA SER A 399 -5.39 -22.33 4.49
C SER A 399 -5.25 -21.04 3.68
N LYS A 400 -6.38 -20.43 3.42
CA LYS A 400 -6.50 -19.15 2.73
C LYS A 400 -6.55 -17.98 3.73
N SER A 401 -6.38 -18.24 5.02
CA SER A 401 -6.38 -17.22 6.08
C SER A 401 -5.28 -16.19 5.85
N PHE A 402 -5.66 -14.92 5.96
CA PHE A 402 -4.69 -13.83 5.85
C PHE A 402 -3.61 -13.90 6.92
N ASP A 403 -3.93 -14.35 8.13
CA ASP A 403 -2.95 -14.50 9.22
C ASP A 403 -1.78 -15.41 8.83
N VAL A 404 -2.06 -16.49 8.09
CA VAL A 404 -1.05 -17.41 7.56
C VAL A 404 -0.25 -16.76 6.42
N VAL A 405 -0.95 -16.15 5.46
CA VAL A 405 -0.33 -15.52 4.29
C VAL A 405 0.52 -14.32 4.70
N GLU A 406 0.09 -13.55 5.68
CA GLU A 406 0.83 -12.41 6.22
C GLU A 406 2.21 -12.83 6.75
N VAL A 407 2.26 -13.87 7.58
CA VAL A 407 3.53 -14.38 8.11
C VAL A 407 4.42 -14.93 7.00
N ALA A 408 3.84 -15.60 6.00
CA ALA A 408 4.57 -16.09 4.84
C ALA A 408 5.19 -14.96 4.00
N ILE A 409 4.48 -13.84 3.82
CA ILE A 409 5.00 -12.62 3.16
C ILE A 409 6.19 -12.07 3.95
N ILE A 410 6.03 -11.90 5.26
CA ILE A 410 7.08 -11.36 6.13
C ILE A 410 8.30 -12.29 6.12
N PHE A 411 8.08 -13.59 6.23
CA PHE A 411 9.15 -14.59 6.18
C PHE A 411 9.89 -14.55 4.84
N SER A 412 9.17 -14.46 3.73
CA SER A 412 9.77 -14.37 2.39
C SER A 412 10.67 -13.13 2.24
N MET A 413 10.26 -12.00 2.79
CA MET A 413 11.08 -10.79 2.83
C MET A 413 12.32 -10.99 3.71
N ALA A 414 12.18 -11.66 4.85
CA ALA A 414 13.26 -11.92 5.80
C ALA A 414 14.37 -12.80 5.20
N ILE A 415 13.99 -13.84 4.44
CA ILE A 415 14.93 -14.76 3.77
C ILE A 415 15.37 -14.29 2.38
N ARG A 416 15.21 -12.99 2.07
CA ARG A 416 15.63 -12.35 0.80
C ARG A 416 14.99 -12.95 -0.46
N ARG A 417 13.71 -13.32 -0.38
CA ARG A 417 12.89 -13.73 -1.53
C ARG A 417 11.78 -12.72 -1.81
N PRO A 418 12.11 -11.45 -2.14
CA PRO A 418 11.10 -10.40 -2.31
C PRO A 418 10.14 -10.70 -3.46
N ALA A 419 10.57 -11.37 -4.52
CA ALA A 419 9.68 -11.77 -5.61
C ALA A 419 8.57 -12.73 -5.13
N LEU A 420 8.89 -13.68 -4.22
CA LEU A 420 7.89 -14.55 -3.60
C LEU A 420 6.96 -13.75 -2.68
N ALA A 421 7.49 -12.83 -1.88
CA ALA A 421 6.69 -11.97 -1.03
C ALA A 421 5.69 -11.13 -1.84
N VAL A 422 6.11 -10.59 -2.99
CA VAL A 422 5.23 -9.84 -3.90
C VAL A 422 4.12 -10.74 -4.45
N ARG A 423 4.44 -11.93 -4.95
CA ARG A 423 3.44 -12.89 -5.45
C ARG A 423 2.39 -13.25 -4.37
N LEU A 424 2.83 -13.52 -3.14
CA LEU A 424 1.94 -13.78 -2.01
C LEU A 424 1.06 -12.57 -1.69
N GLY A 425 1.62 -11.35 -1.73
CA GLY A 425 0.89 -10.12 -1.50
C GLY A 425 -0.12 -9.80 -2.62
N GLU A 426 0.25 -10.01 -3.88
CA GLU A 426 -0.64 -9.85 -5.04
C GLU A 426 -1.81 -10.84 -4.96
N GLU A 427 -1.55 -12.09 -4.55
CA GLU A 427 -2.60 -13.09 -4.35
C GLU A 427 -3.52 -12.75 -3.17
N ALA A 428 -2.97 -12.21 -2.07
CA ALA A 428 -3.77 -11.73 -0.94
C ALA A 428 -4.70 -10.58 -1.35
N VAL A 429 -4.19 -9.58 -2.09
CA VAL A 429 -5.00 -8.46 -2.61
C VAL A 429 -6.07 -8.93 -3.59
N LYS A 430 -5.75 -9.92 -4.44
CA LYS A 430 -6.72 -10.49 -5.36
C LYS A 430 -7.90 -11.15 -4.65
N ARG A 431 -7.62 -11.86 -3.55
CA ARG A 431 -8.66 -12.52 -2.74
C ARG A 431 -9.45 -11.56 -1.89
N ASP A 432 -8.76 -10.54 -1.37
CA ASP A 432 -9.35 -9.57 -0.46
C ASP A 432 -8.97 -8.13 -0.87
N PRO A 433 -9.55 -7.62 -1.98
CA PRO A 433 -9.20 -6.31 -2.54
C PRO A 433 -9.54 -5.14 -1.61
N TYR A 434 -10.44 -5.36 -0.65
CA TYR A 434 -10.91 -4.33 0.29
C TYR A 434 -10.33 -4.47 1.70
N PHE A 435 -9.52 -5.48 1.96
CA PHE A 435 -8.81 -5.59 3.23
C PHE A 435 -7.52 -4.77 3.19
N ALA A 436 -7.52 -3.68 3.93
CA ALA A 436 -6.40 -2.73 3.93
C ALA A 436 -5.05 -3.39 4.21
N ALA A 437 -4.99 -4.36 5.14
CA ALA A 437 -3.75 -5.04 5.52
C ALA A 437 -3.07 -5.78 4.35
N CYS A 438 -3.84 -6.29 3.38
CA CYS A 438 -3.28 -6.91 2.16
C CYS A 438 -2.46 -5.90 1.36
N ASN A 439 -3.01 -4.70 1.13
CA ASN A 439 -2.32 -3.62 0.42
C ASN A 439 -1.10 -3.11 1.20
N TYR A 440 -1.19 -3.05 2.52
CA TYR A 440 -0.05 -2.71 3.37
C TYR A 440 1.10 -3.72 3.21
N ARG A 441 0.82 -5.02 3.30
CA ARG A 441 1.84 -6.08 3.14
C ARG A 441 2.41 -6.13 1.73
N LEU A 442 1.57 -5.97 0.71
CA LEU A 442 2.02 -5.87 -0.67
C LEU A 442 2.96 -4.68 -0.88
N SER A 443 2.63 -3.51 -0.33
CA SER A 443 3.50 -2.33 -0.41
C SER A 443 4.89 -2.60 0.17
N LEU A 444 4.98 -3.25 1.34
CA LEU A 444 6.27 -3.61 1.95
C LEU A 444 7.06 -4.60 1.09
N ALA A 445 6.39 -5.59 0.51
CA ALA A 445 7.03 -6.57 -0.38
C ALA A 445 7.57 -5.90 -1.66
N LEU A 446 6.78 -5.02 -2.28
CA LEU A 446 7.17 -4.23 -3.45
C LEU A 446 8.34 -3.29 -3.16
N TYR A 447 8.34 -2.63 -2.01
CA TYR A 447 9.48 -1.82 -1.56
C TYR A 447 10.76 -2.67 -1.48
N ARG A 448 10.69 -3.86 -0.87
CA ARG A 448 11.83 -4.78 -0.77
C ARG A 448 12.28 -5.31 -2.14
N ALA A 449 11.37 -5.44 -3.08
CA ALA A 449 11.65 -5.84 -4.46
C ALA A 449 12.22 -4.70 -5.33
N GLY A 450 12.28 -3.46 -4.82
CA GLY A 450 12.71 -2.29 -5.59
C GLY A 450 11.64 -1.72 -6.53
N ARG A 451 10.39 -2.23 -6.48
CA ARG A 451 9.23 -1.78 -7.28
C ARG A 451 8.56 -0.59 -6.58
N TYR A 452 9.29 0.53 -6.45
CA TYR A 452 8.90 1.64 -5.58
C TYR A 452 7.62 2.36 -6.01
N ALA A 453 7.37 2.54 -7.30
CA ALA A 453 6.15 3.18 -7.78
C ALA A 453 4.90 2.37 -7.44
N GLU A 454 4.98 1.05 -7.56
CA GLU A 454 3.89 0.15 -7.21
C GLU A 454 3.72 0.04 -5.70
N SER A 455 4.82 0.08 -4.94
CA SER A 455 4.78 0.16 -3.47
C SER A 455 4.04 1.40 -2.99
N GLU A 456 4.29 2.56 -3.61
CA GLU A 456 3.59 3.81 -3.33
C GLU A 456 2.08 3.64 -3.60
N SER A 457 1.70 3.13 -4.77
CA SER A 457 0.29 2.90 -5.13
C SER A 457 -0.43 1.97 -4.15
N ALA A 458 0.20 0.87 -3.76
CA ALA A 458 -0.36 -0.06 -2.78
C ALA A 458 -0.51 0.59 -1.39
N MET A 459 0.44 1.44 -0.96
CA MET A 459 0.36 2.16 0.31
C MET A 459 -0.75 3.21 0.30
N LEU A 460 -0.94 3.94 -0.80
CA LEU A 460 -2.04 4.88 -0.94
C LEU A 460 -3.38 4.14 -0.89
N ARG A 461 -3.48 2.97 -1.55
CA ARG A 461 -4.69 2.14 -1.47
C ARG A 461 -4.98 1.64 -0.05
N PHE A 462 -3.95 1.30 0.72
CA PHE A 462 -4.11 0.97 2.14
C PHE A 462 -4.82 2.10 2.91
N TRP A 463 -4.41 3.35 2.73
CA TRP A 463 -5.04 4.48 3.46
C TRP A 463 -6.42 4.87 2.94
N GLU A 464 -6.71 4.65 1.67
CA GLU A 464 -8.09 4.80 1.16
C GLU A 464 -9.04 3.81 1.85
N LEU A 465 -8.56 2.58 2.11
CA LEU A 465 -9.35 1.53 2.76
C LEU A 465 -9.41 1.67 4.28
N ALA A 466 -8.40 2.27 4.89
CA ALA A 466 -8.29 2.46 6.34
C ALA A 466 -7.88 3.91 6.68
N PRO A 467 -8.77 4.88 6.47
CA PRO A 467 -8.46 6.29 6.74
C PRO A 467 -8.22 6.53 8.23
N GLY A 468 -7.24 7.40 8.53
CA GLY A 468 -6.92 7.78 9.92
C GLY A 468 -5.91 6.86 10.62
N ILE A 469 -5.44 5.80 9.97
CA ILE A 469 -4.37 4.94 10.50
C ILE A 469 -3.00 5.56 10.16
N ASN A 470 -2.14 5.67 11.16
CA ASN A 470 -0.76 6.19 11.00
C ASN A 470 0.25 5.13 10.52
N SER A 471 -0.13 3.86 10.52
CA SER A 471 0.73 2.79 10.01
C SER A 471 1.13 3.05 8.56
N GLY A 472 2.39 2.78 8.25
CA GLY A 472 2.90 2.90 6.88
C GLY A 472 3.43 4.29 6.49
N ILE A 473 3.20 5.37 7.26
CA ILE A 473 3.68 6.72 6.93
C ILE A 473 5.20 6.72 6.69
N LEU A 474 5.97 6.13 7.60
CA LEU A 474 7.43 6.05 7.44
C LEU A 474 7.84 5.12 6.29
N ASN A 475 7.05 4.09 5.99
CA ASN A 475 7.30 3.21 4.85
C ASN A 475 7.05 3.94 3.52
N LEU A 476 6.00 4.77 3.44
CA LEU A 476 5.79 5.64 2.29
C LEU A 476 6.92 6.67 2.15
N ALA A 477 7.34 7.30 3.26
CA ALA A 477 8.47 8.23 3.22
C ALA A 477 9.74 7.55 2.67
N LYS A 478 10.08 6.34 3.13
CA LYS A 478 11.19 5.54 2.57
C LYS A 478 11.00 5.22 1.08
N THR A 479 9.79 4.86 0.67
CA THR A 479 9.46 4.56 -0.73
C THR A 479 9.66 5.79 -1.62
N LEU A 480 9.20 6.96 -1.17
CA LEU A 480 9.36 8.24 -1.87
C LEU A 480 10.83 8.68 -1.95
N MET A 481 11.61 8.47 -0.87
CA MET A 481 13.05 8.74 -0.87
C MET A 481 13.77 7.91 -1.94
N MET A 482 13.43 6.61 -2.07
CA MET A 482 14.02 5.73 -3.09
C MET A 482 13.64 6.11 -4.53
N GLN A 483 12.57 6.88 -4.71
CA GLN A 483 12.16 7.45 -6.00
C GLN A 483 12.75 8.85 -6.26
N GLY A 484 13.49 9.42 -5.31
CA GLY A 484 13.98 10.81 -5.39
C GLY A 484 12.92 11.89 -5.13
N LYS A 485 11.72 11.50 -4.68
CA LYS A 485 10.61 12.41 -4.33
C LYS A 485 10.78 13.00 -2.93
N TYR A 486 11.89 13.71 -2.71
CA TYR A 486 12.34 14.14 -1.37
C TYR A 486 11.37 15.10 -0.67
N GLU A 487 10.78 16.04 -1.41
CA GLU A 487 9.83 16.99 -0.84
C GLU A 487 8.52 16.30 -0.37
N GLU A 488 8.12 15.26 -1.08
CA GLU A 488 6.96 14.44 -0.69
C GLU A 488 7.27 13.59 0.52
N ALA A 489 8.47 13.02 0.58
CA ALA A 489 8.93 12.29 1.75
C ALA A 489 8.97 13.18 3.01
N LEU A 490 9.44 14.43 2.90
CA LEU A 490 9.44 15.40 3.99
C LEU A 490 8.03 15.72 4.49
N ARG A 491 7.04 15.79 3.58
CA ARG A 491 5.64 15.97 3.99
C ARG A 491 5.13 14.78 4.82
N GLN A 492 5.55 13.55 4.49
CA GLN A 492 5.16 12.37 5.28
C GLN A 492 5.75 12.39 6.69
N PHE A 493 6.99 12.83 6.86
CA PHE A 493 7.56 13.00 8.20
C PHE A 493 6.79 14.03 9.03
N LYS A 494 6.32 15.12 8.42
CA LYS A 494 5.48 16.08 9.11
C LYS A 494 4.13 15.51 9.53
N VAL A 495 3.50 14.71 8.65
CA VAL A 495 2.26 13.99 9.00
C VAL A 495 2.50 13.05 10.18
N TRP A 496 3.64 12.35 10.23
CA TRP A 496 4.03 11.50 11.35
C TRP A 496 4.13 12.26 12.68
N GLU A 497 4.73 13.46 12.67
CA GLU A 497 4.80 14.34 13.85
C GLU A 497 3.41 14.78 14.35
N ASP A 498 2.47 15.07 13.43
CA ASP A 498 1.09 15.45 13.77
C ASP A 498 0.35 14.37 14.57
N PHE A 499 0.74 13.09 14.41
CA PHE A 499 0.25 11.97 15.22
C PHE A 499 0.94 11.85 16.60
N LYS A 500 1.76 12.85 17.01
CA LYS A 500 2.52 12.85 18.27
C LYS A 500 3.40 11.62 18.46
N GLN A 501 3.89 11.06 17.37
CA GLN A 501 4.84 9.95 17.37
C GLN A 501 6.25 10.49 17.64
N PRO A 502 7.19 9.64 18.11
CA PRO A 502 8.58 10.03 18.31
C PRO A 502 9.18 10.66 17.05
N ASP A 503 9.96 11.73 17.22
CA ASP A 503 10.61 12.48 16.12
C ASP A 503 11.42 11.52 15.22
N PRO A 504 11.09 11.44 13.92
CA PRO A 504 11.85 10.66 12.95
C PRO A 504 13.08 11.44 12.47
N TRP A 505 13.93 11.89 13.40
CA TRP A 505 15.13 12.70 13.19
C TRP A 505 16.02 12.21 12.04
N TRP A 506 16.05 10.91 11.80
CA TRP A 506 16.83 10.28 10.73
C TRP A 506 16.29 10.61 9.32
N GLY A 507 15.03 10.91 9.17
CA GLY A 507 14.39 11.12 7.86
C GLY A 507 14.96 12.30 7.09
N PRO A 508 14.93 13.53 7.65
CA PRO A 508 15.57 14.68 7.02
C PRO A 508 17.06 14.50 6.76
N LEU A 509 17.79 13.86 7.70
CA LEU A 509 19.21 13.59 7.56
C LEU A 509 19.49 12.58 6.44
N MET A 510 18.66 11.55 6.29
CA MET A 510 18.73 10.59 5.18
C MET A 510 18.54 11.28 3.83
N ILE A 511 17.60 12.22 3.74
CA ILE A 511 17.37 13.00 2.50
C ILE A 511 18.57 13.87 2.15
N GLN A 512 19.23 14.51 3.12
CA GLN A 512 20.47 15.24 2.90
C GLN A 512 21.56 14.33 2.34
N ALA A 513 21.75 13.15 2.96
CA ALA A 513 22.72 12.15 2.49
C ALA A 513 22.40 11.67 1.05
N LEU A 514 21.13 11.39 0.74
CA LEU A 514 20.69 11.00 -0.61
C LEU A 514 20.88 12.10 -1.66
N LYS A 515 20.83 13.37 -1.26
CA LYS A 515 21.16 14.54 -2.12
C LYS A 515 22.67 14.73 -2.28
N GLY A 516 23.51 13.97 -1.58
CA GLY A 516 24.97 14.10 -1.60
C GLY A 516 25.49 15.25 -0.72
N GLU A 517 24.69 15.75 0.21
CA GLU A 517 25.11 16.75 1.17
C GLU A 517 26.00 16.12 2.24
N ASP A 518 26.96 16.88 2.78
CA ASP A 518 27.83 16.41 3.86
C ASP A 518 27.07 16.37 5.19
N VAL A 519 26.87 15.16 5.71
CA VAL A 519 26.16 14.90 6.98
C VAL A 519 27.10 14.40 8.10
N SER A 520 28.41 14.41 7.88
CA SER A 520 29.40 13.82 8.79
C SER A 520 29.32 14.38 10.21
N ARG A 521 29.17 15.70 10.32
CA ARG A 521 29.07 16.36 11.63
C ARG A 521 27.82 15.94 12.41
N GLN A 522 26.66 15.89 11.72
CA GLN A 522 25.40 15.49 12.35
C GLN A 522 25.44 14.01 12.78
N LEU A 523 26.08 13.15 11.98
CA LEU A 523 26.30 11.74 12.34
C LEU A 523 27.14 11.60 13.61
N GLU A 524 28.25 12.33 13.72
CA GLU A 524 29.11 12.30 14.93
C GLU A 524 28.36 12.80 16.19
N GLU A 525 27.60 13.89 16.06
CA GLU A 525 26.79 14.44 17.15
C GLU A 525 25.73 13.41 17.62
N LEU A 526 25.05 12.74 16.70
CA LEU A 526 24.02 11.74 16.99
C LEU A 526 24.63 10.41 17.48
N GLU A 527 25.80 10.00 17.02
CA GLU A 527 26.49 8.81 17.51
C GLU A 527 26.84 8.92 18.99
N SER A 528 27.10 10.13 19.48
CA SER A 528 27.36 10.40 20.91
C SER A 528 26.10 10.42 21.78
N SER A 529 24.90 10.35 21.18
CA SER A 529 23.60 10.35 21.85
C SER A 529 23.02 8.93 22.00
N ASP A 530 21.83 8.82 22.62
CA ASP A 530 21.06 7.58 22.70
C ASP A 530 20.27 7.25 21.40
N ALA A 531 20.61 7.87 20.27
CA ALA A 531 19.95 7.64 19.00
C ALA A 531 20.09 6.18 18.53
N SER A 532 19.05 5.67 17.88
CA SER A 532 19.02 4.31 17.36
C SER A 532 20.15 4.07 16.35
N ARG A 533 20.96 3.03 16.56
CA ARG A 533 22.15 2.72 15.75
C ARG A 533 21.84 2.32 14.32
N ILE A 534 20.69 1.69 14.07
CA ILE A 534 20.34 1.21 12.72
C ILE A 534 20.04 2.37 11.76
N PRO A 535 19.16 3.34 12.07
CA PRO A 535 18.98 4.51 11.20
C PRO A 535 20.28 5.31 10.97
N LEU A 536 21.14 5.43 11.99
CA LEU A 536 22.46 6.06 11.84
C LEU A 536 23.34 5.29 10.84
N ALA A 537 23.36 3.96 10.94
CA ALA A 537 24.10 3.11 10.00
C ALA A 537 23.56 3.23 8.57
N GLU A 538 22.24 3.32 8.40
CA GLU A 538 21.61 3.55 7.10
C GLU A 538 22.05 4.90 6.50
N VAL A 539 22.03 5.98 7.29
CA VAL A 539 22.51 7.31 6.85
C VAL A 539 23.99 7.30 6.51
N ALA A 540 24.83 6.68 7.37
CA ALA A 540 26.27 6.55 7.12
C ALA A 540 26.56 5.77 5.83
N ALA A 541 25.83 4.67 5.59
CA ALA A 541 25.95 3.91 4.36
C ALA A 541 25.63 4.76 3.14
N VAL A 542 24.51 5.48 3.15
CA VAL A 542 24.07 6.33 2.03
C VAL A 542 25.02 7.49 1.79
N SER A 543 25.56 8.11 2.83
CA SER A 543 26.53 9.21 2.71
C SER A 543 27.91 8.75 2.21
N GLY A 544 28.16 7.42 2.16
CA GLY A 544 29.44 6.85 1.73
C GLY A 544 30.45 6.68 2.85
N ASP A 545 30.11 6.95 4.11
CA ASP A 545 30.95 6.63 5.27
C ASP A 545 30.79 5.14 5.65
N ILE A 546 31.45 4.31 4.86
CA ILE A 546 31.40 2.84 4.98
C ILE A 546 31.89 2.37 6.36
N ASP A 547 32.93 3.01 6.91
CA ASP A 547 33.51 2.62 8.17
C ASP A 547 32.58 2.95 9.35
N ALA A 548 31.94 4.12 9.35
CA ALA A 548 30.92 4.46 10.32
C ALA A 548 29.72 3.52 10.23
N ALA A 549 29.25 3.19 9.01
CA ALA A 549 28.14 2.26 8.82
C ALA A 549 28.43 0.89 9.47
N PHE A 550 29.58 0.29 9.21
CA PHE A 550 29.95 -1.00 9.82
C PHE A 550 30.17 -0.92 11.33
N ARG A 551 30.74 0.17 11.84
CA ARG A 551 30.89 0.40 13.28
C ARG A 551 29.53 0.45 13.97
N LEU A 552 28.59 1.21 13.43
CA LEU A 552 27.23 1.35 13.96
C LEU A 552 26.43 0.04 13.87
N LEU A 553 26.53 -0.70 12.76
CA LEU A 553 25.94 -2.03 12.62
C LEU A 553 26.48 -3.03 13.66
N SER A 554 27.78 -2.99 13.94
CA SER A 554 28.42 -3.84 14.96
C SER A 554 27.94 -3.48 16.37
N GLN A 555 27.77 -2.20 16.67
CA GLN A 555 27.18 -1.73 17.94
C GLN A 555 25.74 -2.19 18.09
N ALA A 556 24.90 -2.04 17.03
CA ALA A 556 23.53 -2.51 17.03
C ALA A 556 23.44 -4.03 17.28
N ALA A 557 24.28 -4.81 16.62
CA ALA A 557 24.33 -6.27 16.78
C ALA A 557 24.79 -6.71 18.19
N SER A 558 25.54 -5.86 18.89
CA SER A 558 26.03 -6.17 20.23
C SER A 558 25.04 -5.76 21.33
N ALA A 559 24.25 -4.72 21.08
CA ALA A 559 23.22 -4.24 22.00
C ALA A 559 21.97 -5.12 21.98
N ASP A 560 21.70 -5.79 20.86
CA ASP A 560 20.54 -6.65 20.68
C ASP A 560 20.86 -8.07 21.15
N THR A 561 20.42 -8.41 22.36
CA THR A 561 20.54 -9.76 22.95
C THR A 561 19.60 -10.77 22.26
N THR A 562 18.67 -10.28 21.44
CA THR A 562 17.78 -11.11 20.62
C THR A 562 18.26 -11.08 19.17
N ARG A 563 18.66 -12.22 18.61
CA ARG A 563 19.09 -12.37 17.20
C ARG A 563 18.06 -11.84 16.16
N ILE A 564 16.91 -11.48 16.63
CA ILE A 564 15.67 -11.24 15.90
C ILE A 564 15.63 -9.92 15.17
N SER A 565 15.92 -8.83 15.88
CA SER A 565 15.73 -7.50 15.33
C SER A 565 16.84 -7.16 14.35
N PHE A 566 18.05 -7.67 14.59
CA PHE A 566 19.21 -7.39 13.77
C PHE A 566 19.16 -8.09 12.40
N GLY A 567 18.82 -9.39 12.35
CA GLY A 567 18.88 -10.16 11.11
C GLY A 567 17.79 -9.79 10.10
N SER A 568 16.54 -10.08 10.42
CA SER A 568 15.45 -10.06 9.44
C SER A 568 14.92 -8.67 9.11
N ARG A 569 14.98 -7.72 10.04
CA ARG A 569 14.41 -6.37 9.85
C ARG A 569 15.42 -5.36 9.33
N HIS A 570 16.68 -5.45 9.76
CA HIS A 570 17.66 -4.40 9.54
C HIS A 570 18.69 -4.72 8.45
N VAL A 571 19.26 -5.92 8.42
CA VAL A 571 20.26 -6.30 7.41
C VAL A 571 19.68 -6.30 5.98
N ASN A 572 18.37 -6.44 5.84
CA ASN A 572 17.69 -6.38 4.55
C ASN A 572 17.25 -4.97 4.12
N SER A 573 17.77 -3.91 4.75
CA SER A 573 17.45 -2.53 4.35
C SER A 573 17.97 -2.20 2.95
N ASN A 574 17.14 -1.57 2.13
CA ASN A 574 17.52 -1.14 0.79
C ASN A 574 18.59 -0.01 0.82
N PHE A 575 18.82 0.63 1.96
CA PHE A 575 19.85 1.65 2.14
C PHE A 575 21.26 1.06 2.34
N PHE A 576 21.41 -0.26 2.52
CA PHE A 576 22.71 -0.92 2.68
C PHE A 576 23.29 -1.52 1.39
N GLN A 577 22.67 -1.27 0.23
CA GLN A 577 23.10 -1.87 -1.03
C GLN A 577 24.58 -1.61 -1.38
N ASN A 578 25.08 -0.44 -1.04
CA ASN A 578 26.48 -0.06 -1.26
C ASN A 578 27.49 -0.76 -0.32
N LEU A 579 27.02 -1.38 0.77
CA LEU A 579 27.85 -2.17 1.67
C LEU A 579 28.07 -3.61 1.21
N HIS A 580 27.22 -4.13 0.31
CA HIS A 580 27.24 -5.54 -0.10
C HIS A 580 28.56 -5.96 -0.79
N GLY A 581 29.31 -5.01 -1.34
CA GLY A 581 30.62 -5.27 -1.96
C GLY A 581 31.79 -5.31 -0.98
N ASP A 582 31.61 -4.89 0.27
CA ASP A 582 32.66 -4.86 1.29
C ASP A 582 32.78 -6.23 1.99
N PRO A 583 34.00 -6.79 2.17
CA PRO A 583 34.19 -8.09 2.82
C PRO A 583 33.56 -8.22 4.22
N ARG A 584 33.46 -7.11 4.96
CA ARG A 584 32.84 -7.06 6.30
C ARG A 584 31.34 -7.38 6.26
N TRP A 585 30.69 -7.16 5.14
CA TRP A 585 29.27 -7.49 4.97
C TRP A 585 28.99 -8.97 5.13
N ALA A 586 29.88 -9.82 4.62
CA ALA A 586 29.74 -11.28 4.75
C ALA A 586 29.71 -11.74 6.22
N GLU A 587 30.49 -11.09 7.12
CA GLU A 587 30.44 -11.40 8.56
C GLU A 587 29.10 -11.01 9.18
N ILE A 588 28.51 -9.88 8.76
CA ILE A 588 27.19 -9.44 9.21
C ILE A 588 26.11 -10.43 8.75
N GLU A 589 26.16 -10.87 7.48
CA GLU A 589 25.24 -11.87 6.95
C GLU A 589 25.33 -13.20 7.68
N GLU A 590 26.55 -13.66 7.96
CA GLU A 590 26.80 -14.90 8.69
C GLU A 590 26.19 -14.85 10.10
N ARG A 591 26.42 -13.75 10.83
CA ARG A 591 25.85 -13.53 12.17
C ARG A 591 24.32 -13.42 12.16
N ALA A 592 23.76 -12.85 11.11
CA ALA A 592 22.32 -12.70 10.92
C ALA A 592 21.63 -14.01 10.49
N GLY A 593 22.38 -15.05 10.09
CA GLY A 593 21.84 -16.27 9.54
C GLY A 593 21.35 -16.12 8.10
N LEU A 594 21.84 -15.12 7.37
CA LEU A 594 21.41 -14.73 6.03
C LEU A 594 22.51 -14.87 4.98
N ALA A 595 23.64 -15.51 5.30
CA ALA A 595 24.68 -15.80 4.31
C ALA A 595 24.14 -16.76 3.23
N ALA A 596 24.70 -16.68 2.02
CA ALA A 596 24.20 -17.42 0.85
C ALA A 596 24.06 -18.93 1.10
N HIS A 597 25.03 -19.55 1.79
CA HIS A 597 24.98 -20.98 2.12
C HIS A 597 23.88 -21.29 3.15
N GLN A 598 23.63 -20.40 4.12
CA GLN A 598 22.56 -20.56 5.12
C GLN A 598 21.18 -20.43 4.46
N LEU A 599 21.01 -19.44 3.56
CA LEU A 599 19.78 -19.26 2.80
C LEU A 599 19.50 -20.43 1.85
N ALA A 600 20.54 -21.04 1.26
CA ALA A 600 20.41 -22.19 0.36
C ALA A 600 19.82 -23.44 1.06
N GLU A 601 19.98 -23.54 2.39
CA GLU A 601 19.44 -24.62 3.18
C GLU A 601 17.98 -24.43 3.58
N ILE A 602 17.40 -23.23 3.34
CA ILE A 602 16.01 -22.89 3.67
C ILE A 602 15.11 -23.35 2.52
N GLN A 603 14.38 -24.43 2.75
CA GLN A 603 13.35 -24.90 1.84
C GLN A 603 12.02 -24.26 2.25
N PHE A 604 11.51 -23.35 1.43
CA PHE A 604 10.20 -22.72 1.57
C PHE A 604 9.64 -22.48 0.17
N ASN A 605 8.68 -23.30 -0.24
CA ASN A 605 8.07 -23.23 -1.56
C ASN A 605 6.54 -23.40 -1.39
N PRO A 606 5.87 -22.38 -0.84
CA PRO A 606 4.44 -22.45 -0.62
C PRO A 606 3.71 -22.62 -1.96
N ARG A 607 2.76 -23.53 -2.00
CA ARG A 607 1.89 -23.70 -3.17
C ARG A 607 0.96 -22.50 -3.25
N LEU A 608 1.08 -21.75 -4.32
CA LEU A 608 0.11 -20.72 -4.65
C LEU A 608 -1.03 -21.37 -5.44
N PRO A 609 -2.28 -20.93 -5.28
CA PRO A 609 -3.44 -21.56 -5.91
C PRO A 609 -3.37 -21.70 -7.43
N LEU A 610 -2.56 -20.87 -8.08
CA LEU A 610 -2.39 -20.85 -9.54
C LEU A 610 -1.38 -21.87 -10.10
N GLU A 611 -0.64 -22.59 -9.27
CA GLU A 611 0.39 -23.55 -9.72
C GLU A 611 -0.10 -25.00 -9.81
N GLY A 612 -1.34 -25.27 -9.43
CA GLY A 612 -1.92 -26.61 -9.41
C GLY A 612 -2.51 -27.14 -10.73
N LEU A 613 -2.58 -26.30 -11.75
CA LEU A 613 -3.20 -26.64 -13.05
C LEU A 613 -2.23 -26.36 -14.21
N ARG A 614 -1.13 -27.14 -14.30
CA ARG A 614 -0.40 -27.37 -15.53
C ARG A 614 -0.29 -28.85 -15.83
#